data_b83ece640a9460974606276ae67165c0
#
_entry.id   b83ece640a9460974606276ae67165c0
#
_cell.length_a   1.000
_cell.length_b   1.000
_cell.length_c   1.000
_cell.angle_alpha   90.00
_cell.angle_beta   90.00
_cell.angle_gamma   90.00
#
_symmetry.space_group_name_H-M   'P 1'
#
loop_
_entity.id
_entity.type
_entity.pdbx_description
1 polymer ?
#
loop_
_entity_poly.entity_id
_entity_poly.type
_entity_poly.pdbx_seq_one_letter_code
_entity_poly.pdbx_strand_id
1 'polypeptide(L)'
;MDIQTLSESLENFLIINNSQPVGIVTSTVNFLICMALAYALKSFYIVKSNSLTGKHHIAPILPILSGVVFLVILIVKSSLALSLGLVGALSIVRFRTPIKEPEELVYLFLAIGLGLGFAAGQTFITTLIFLLILLFINFSGKGKISQSARFHNIVISSNNGDLKFNEIIDVISKEVISIRVIRVDAGNSNSMSLQAPIEDEFNIEKMLILLRKIDNDIELSVYESNSNW
;
A
#
# COMPACT_ATOMS: atom_id res chain seq x y z
N MET A 1 -49.05 -2.59 23.43
CA MET A 1 -48.54 -2.46 22.05
C MET A 1 -49.01 -3.69 21.32
N ASP A 2 -50.08 -3.50 20.52
CA ASP A 2 -50.83 -4.64 19.95
C ASP A 2 -50.02 -5.33 18.84
N ILE A 3 -50.16 -6.66 18.77
CA ILE A 3 -49.52 -7.51 17.79
C ILE A 3 -49.83 -7.03 16.36
N GLN A 4 -51.03 -6.46 16.14
CA GLN A 4 -51.42 -5.87 14.85
C GLN A 4 -50.59 -4.62 14.47
N THR A 5 -50.27 -3.73 15.40
CA THR A 5 -49.43 -2.60 15.12
C THR A 5 -47.96 -2.96 14.85
N LEU A 6 -47.53 -4.09 15.42
CA LEU A 6 -46.21 -4.63 15.20
C LEU A 6 -46.12 -5.33 13.81
N SER A 7 -47.20 -6.07 13.40
CA SER A 7 -47.27 -6.65 12.07
C SER A 7 -47.36 -5.60 10.97
N GLU A 8 -48.17 -4.56 11.15
CA GLU A 8 -48.24 -3.44 10.19
C GLU A 8 -46.92 -2.65 10.10
N SER A 9 -46.21 -2.46 11.19
CA SER A 9 -44.88 -1.79 11.16
C SER A 9 -43.84 -2.69 10.51
N LEU A 10 -43.89 -4.00 10.70
CA LEU A 10 -43.01 -4.95 10.00
C LEU A 10 -43.37 -5.06 8.52
N GLU A 11 -44.62 -5.09 8.15
CA GLU A 11 -45.06 -5.08 6.74
C GLU A 11 -44.63 -3.75 6.07
N ASN A 12 -44.86 -2.62 6.71
CA ASN A 12 -44.39 -1.32 6.19
C ASN A 12 -42.86 -1.28 6.07
N PHE A 13 -42.12 -1.81 7.03
CA PHE A 13 -40.67 -1.91 6.96
C PHE A 13 -40.20 -2.83 5.80
N LEU A 14 -40.92 -3.95 5.58
CA LEU A 14 -40.64 -4.87 4.48
C LEU A 14 -41.04 -4.28 3.12
N ILE A 15 -42.13 -3.49 3.06
CA ILE A 15 -42.59 -2.83 1.84
C ILE A 15 -41.71 -1.64 1.47
N ILE A 16 -41.24 -0.85 2.45
CA ILE A 16 -40.28 0.25 2.24
C ILE A 16 -38.95 -0.31 1.71
N ASN A 17 -38.62 -1.54 2.07
CA ASN A 17 -37.43 -2.23 1.59
C ASN A 17 -37.64 -3.01 0.28
N ASN A 18 -38.86 -2.91 -0.28
CA ASN A 18 -39.16 -3.47 -1.59
C ASN A 18 -38.52 -2.56 -2.65
N SER A 19 -37.28 -2.86 -2.93
CA SER A 19 -36.35 -2.26 -3.88
C SER A 19 -37.10 -1.83 -5.14
N GLN A 20 -37.09 -0.54 -5.40
CA GLN A 20 -37.31 0.03 -6.74
C GLN A 20 -36.52 -0.85 -7.71
N PRO A 21 -37.11 -1.32 -8.80
CA PRO A 21 -36.37 -2.10 -9.79
C PRO A 21 -35.15 -1.27 -10.20
N VAL A 22 -33.97 -1.78 -9.85
CA VAL A 22 -32.71 -1.09 -10.16
C VAL A 22 -32.67 -0.96 -11.67
N GLY A 23 -32.90 0.23 -12.19
CA GLY A 23 -32.94 0.46 -13.62
C GLY A 23 -31.59 -0.01 -14.20
N ILE A 24 -31.63 -1.01 -15.07
CA ILE A 24 -30.43 -1.62 -15.65
C ILE A 24 -29.52 -0.55 -16.24
N VAL A 25 -30.10 0.42 -16.93
CA VAL A 25 -29.36 1.55 -17.53
C VAL A 25 -28.66 2.40 -16.46
N THR A 26 -29.37 2.76 -15.39
CA THR A 26 -28.79 3.56 -14.29
C THR A 26 -27.68 2.82 -13.59
N SER A 27 -27.83 1.52 -13.33
CA SER A 27 -26.78 0.72 -12.71
C SER A 27 -25.56 0.57 -13.59
N THR A 28 -25.77 0.40 -14.91
CA THR A 28 -24.65 0.32 -15.85
C THR A 28 -23.89 1.64 -15.94
N VAL A 29 -24.59 2.77 -15.98
CA VAL A 29 -23.95 4.10 -15.97
C VAL A 29 -23.18 4.33 -14.68
N ASN A 30 -23.77 4.02 -13.53
CA ASN A 30 -23.11 4.14 -12.23
C ASN A 30 -21.86 3.25 -12.14
N PHE A 31 -21.92 2.04 -12.68
CA PHE A 31 -20.77 1.13 -12.75
C PHE A 31 -19.63 1.72 -13.60
N LEU A 32 -19.93 2.28 -14.76
CA LEU A 32 -18.93 2.88 -15.64
C LEU A 32 -18.27 4.10 -14.97
N ILE A 33 -19.04 4.95 -14.30
CA ILE A 33 -18.50 6.09 -13.55
C ILE A 33 -17.63 5.60 -12.39
N CYS A 34 -18.10 4.60 -11.65
CA CYS A 34 -17.34 3.98 -10.56
C CYS A 34 -15.99 3.46 -11.06
N MET A 35 -15.97 2.72 -12.18
CA MET A 35 -14.73 2.20 -12.77
C MET A 35 -13.79 3.31 -13.25
N ALA A 36 -14.32 4.38 -13.84
CA ALA A 36 -13.51 5.53 -14.23
C ALA A 36 -12.85 6.22 -13.04
N LEU A 37 -13.58 6.43 -11.93
CA LEU A 37 -13.03 6.99 -10.69
C LEU A 37 -12.05 6.04 -10.01
N ALA A 38 -12.29 4.74 -10.03
CA ALA A 38 -11.36 3.74 -9.49
C ALA A 38 -10.06 3.69 -10.31
N TYR A 39 -10.14 3.91 -11.63
CA TYR A 39 -8.96 4.03 -12.47
C TYR A 39 -8.19 5.35 -12.20
N ALA A 40 -8.90 6.44 -11.94
CA ALA A 40 -8.29 7.69 -11.47
C ALA A 40 -7.58 7.49 -10.11
N LEU A 41 -8.21 6.75 -9.19
CA LEU A 41 -7.60 6.36 -7.90
C LEU A 41 -6.31 5.57 -8.09
N LYS A 42 -6.31 4.59 -9.00
CA LYS A 42 -5.10 3.83 -9.37
C LYS A 42 -3.98 4.75 -9.83
N SER A 43 -4.27 5.68 -10.75
CA SER A 43 -3.29 6.63 -11.27
C SER A 43 -2.75 7.54 -10.18
N PHE A 44 -3.63 8.02 -9.31
CA PHE A 44 -3.28 8.83 -8.16
C PHE A 44 -2.39 8.07 -7.16
N TYR A 45 -2.71 6.80 -6.89
CA TYR A 45 -1.92 5.92 -6.02
C TYR A 45 -0.49 5.74 -6.55
N ILE A 46 -0.31 5.47 -7.85
CA ILE A 46 1.01 5.29 -8.46
C ILE A 46 1.89 6.54 -8.31
N VAL A 47 1.29 7.72 -8.48
CA VAL A 47 2.01 9.00 -8.42
C VAL A 47 2.33 9.41 -6.99
N LYS A 48 1.41 9.19 -6.05
CA LYS A 48 1.46 9.80 -4.72
C LYS A 48 1.93 8.85 -3.62
N SER A 49 1.70 7.55 -3.74
CA SER A 49 2.11 6.59 -2.72
C SER A 49 3.62 6.46 -2.64
N ASN A 50 4.16 6.51 -1.41
CA ASN A 50 5.56 6.28 -1.12
C ASN A 50 5.87 4.81 -0.76
N SER A 51 4.95 3.89 -1.07
CA SER A 51 5.15 2.47 -0.81
C SER A 51 6.44 1.96 -1.47
N LEU A 52 7.33 1.42 -0.64
CA LEU A 52 8.63 0.91 -1.06
C LEU A 52 8.53 -0.47 -1.74
N THR A 53 7.46 -1.23 -1.48
CA THR A 53 7.48 -2.68 -1.73
C THR A 53 6.56 -3.15 -2.86
N GLY A 54 5.71 -2.32 -3.45
CA GLY A 54 4.79 -2.93 -4.39
C GLY A 54 3.73 -2.07 -5.07
N LYS A 55 4.02 -0.83 -5.42
CA LYS A 55 3.07 0.03 -6.17
C LYS A 55 2.45 -0.69 -7.36
N HIS A 56 3.25 -1.51 -8.07
CA HIS A 56 2.80 -2.25 -9.25
C HIS A 56 1.88 -3.43 -8.92
N HIS A 57 1.93 -3.98 -7.69
CA HIS A 57 1.09 -5.11 -7.29
C HIS A 57 -0.30 -4.64 -6.82
N ILE A 58 -0.38 -3.56 -6.06
CA ILE A 58 -1.65 -3.10 -5.47
C ILE A 58 -2.43 -2.19 -6.43
N ALA A 59 -1.74 -1.36 -7.23
CA ALA A 59 -2.40 -0.47 -8.17
C ALA A 59 -3.45 -1.13 -9.08
N PRO A 60 -3.20 -2.28 -9.73
CA PRO A 60 -4.20 -2.93 -10.57
C PRO A 60 -5.38 -3.53 -9.77
N ILE A 61 -5.17 -3.83 -8.48
CA ILE A 61 -6.20 -4.42 -7.63
C ILE A 61 -7.30 -3.40 -7.29
N LEU A 62 -6.97 -2.10 -7.16
CA LEU A 62 -7.92 -1.07 -6.76
C LEU A 62 -9.18 -0.98 -7.64
N PRO A 63 -9.08 -0.90 -8.99
CA PRO A 63 -10.27 -0.88 -9.83
C PRO A 63 -11.06 -2.19 -9.77
N ILE A 64 -10.35 -3.32 -9.74
CA ILE A 64 -10.99 -4.64 -9.68
C ILE A 64 -11.79 -4.77 -8.37
N LEU A 65 -11.19 -4.37 -7.24
CA LEU A 65 -11.83 -4.41 -5.95
C LEU A 65 -13.09 -3.54 -5.92
N SER A 66 -13.01 -2.31 -6.46
CA SER A 66 -14.16 -1.42 -6.54
C SER A 66 -15.30 -2.02 -7.38
N GLY A 67 -14.96 -2.64 -8.52
CA GLY A 67 -15.94 -3.32 -9.38
C GLY A 67 -16.59 -4.54 -8.72
N VAL A 68 -15.80 -5.35 -8.01
CA VAL A 68 -16.31 -6.52 -7.26
C VAL A 68 -17.24 -6.09 -6.13
N VAL A 69 -16.85 -5.07 -5.35
CA VAL A 69 -17.70 -4.53 -4.29
C VAL A 69 -18.99 -3.95 -4.85
N PHE A 70 -18.93 -3.22 -5.96
CA PHE A 70 -20.13 -2.71 -6.65
C PHE A 70 -21.08 -3.85 -7.01
N LEU A 71 -20.58 -4.91 -7.66
CA LEU A 71 -21.37 -6.07 -8.04
C LEU A 71 -22.01 -6.74 -6.84
N VAL A 72 -21.24 -7.01 -5.80
CA VAL A 72 -21.71 -7.67 -4.58
C VAL A 72 -22.83 -6.85 -3.92
N ILE A 73 -22.64 -5.56 -3.74
CA ILE A 73 -23.64 -4.69 -3.12
C ILE A 73 -24.91 -4.54 -3.98
N LEU A 74 -24.74 -4.49 -5.30
CA LEU A 74 -25.89 -4.47 -6.21
C LEU A 74 -26.79 -5.70 -6.04
N ILE A 75 -26.18 -6.89 -5.88
CA ILE A 75 -26.91 -8.16 -5.66
C ILE A 75 -27.51 -8.17 -4.26
N VAL A 76 -26.76 -7.79 -3.24
CA VAL A 76 -27.17 -7.81 -1.83
C VAL A 76 -28.34 -6.84 -1.59
N LYS A 77 -28.32 -5.68 -2.24
CA LYS A 77 -29.37 -4.67 -2.13
C LYS A 77 -30.75 -5.21 -2.54
N SER A 78 -30.79 -6.23 -3.37
CA SER A 78 -32.05 -6.81 -3.86
C SER A 78 -32.72 -7.78 -2.87
N SER A 79 -32.01 -8.26 -1.82
CA SER A 79 -32.54 -9.26 -0.89
C SER A 79 -31.86 -9.23 0.48
N LEU A 80 -32.67 -9.03 1.53
CA LEU A 80 -32.20 -9.08 2.93
C LEU A 80 -31.60 -10.44 3.31
N ALA A 81 -32.19 -11.54 2.81
CA ALA A 81 -31.66 -12.87 3.06
C ALA A 81 -30.26 -13.07 2.49
N LEU A 82 -30.02 -12.55 1.28
CA LEU A 82 -28.70 -12.55 0.64
C LEU A 82 -27.70 -11.71 1.42
N SER A 83 -28.10 -10.56 1.97
CA SER A 83 -27.22 -9.72 2.76
C SER A 83 -26.75 -10.41 4.04
N LEU A 84 -27.65 -11.07 4.77
CA LEU A 84 -27.31 -11.85 5.96
C LEU A 84 -26.41 -13.05 5.62
N GLY A 85 -26.72 -13.75 4.52
CA GLY A 85 -25.90 -14.84 4.01
C GLY A 85 -24.48 -14.41 3.64
N LEU A 86 -24.33 -13.25 2.99
CA LEU A 86 -23.03 -12.70 2.63
C LEU A 86 -22.18 -12.30 3.85
N VAL A 87 -22.80 -11.65 4.84
CA VAL A 87 -22.11 -11.30 6.10
C VAL A 87 -21.62 -12.57 6.79
N GLY A 88 -22.44 -13.63 6.82
CA GLY A 88 -22.04 -14.93 7.35
C GLY A 88 -20.89 -15.56 6.56
N ALA A 89 -20.95 -15.52 5.24
CA ALA A 89 -19.88 -16.06 4.39
C ALA A 89 -18.57 -15.28 4.54
N LEU A 90 -18.63 -13.95 4.60
CA LEU A 90 -17.44 -13.10 4.78
C LEU A 90 -16.79 -13.28 6.16
N SER A 91 -17.55 -13.65 7.19
CA SER A 91 -17.02 -13.89 8.54
C SER A 91 -16.09 -15.11 8.61
N ILE A 92 -16.19 -16.04 7.65
CA ILE A 92 -15.35 -17.24 7.56
C ILE A 92 -14.01 -16.91 6.84
N VAL A 93 -13.97 -15.83 6.04
CA VAL A 93 -12.77 -15.44 5.30
C VAL A 93 -11.74 -14.86 6.25
N ARG A 94 -10.71 -15.63 6.51
CA ARG A 94 -9.56 -15.22 7.33
C ARG A 94 -8.37 -14.86 6.45
N PHE A 95 -8.00 -13.59 6.43
CA PHE A 95 -6.74 -13.17 5.80
C PHE A 95 -5.56 -13.67 6.64
N ARG A 96 -4.66 -14.40 6.02
CA ARG A 96 -3.44 -14.91 6.70
C ARG A 96 -2.21 -14.05 6.47
N THR A 97 -2.24 -13.16 5.49
CA THR A 97 -1.15 -12.25 5.18
C THR A 97 -1.44 -10.87 5.75
N PRO A 98 -0.61 -10.34 6.64
CA PRO A 98 -0.74 -8.96 7.11
C PRO A 98 -0.43 -8.00 5.96
N ILE A 99 -1.24 -6.96 5.83
CA ILE A 99 -0.92 -5.84 4.93
C ILE A 99 0.25 -5.09 5.58
N LYS A 100 1.36 -4.98 4.85
CA LYS A 100 2.61 -4.47 5.42
C LYS A 100 2.59 -2.96 5.64
N GLU A 101 1.89 -2.21 4.80
CA GLU A 101 1.90 -0.74 4.85
C GLU A 101 0.51 -0.17 5.14
N PRO A 102 0.36 0.68 6.18
CA PRO A 102 -0.93 1.30 6.53
C PRO A 102 -1.51 2.18 5.41
N GLU A 103 -0.64 2.79 4.58
CA GLU A 103 -1.08 3.63 3.46
C GLU A 103 -1.85 2.82 2.41
N GLU A 104 -1.44 1.60 2.14
CA GLU A 104 -2.10 0.70 1.19
C GLU A 104 -3.54 0.40 1.60
N LEU A 105 -3.76 0.21 2.92
CA LEU A 105 -5.09 0.01 3.49
C LEU A 105 -6.04 1.18 3.20
N VAL A 106 -5.56 2.41 3.30
CA VAL A 106 -6.38 3.60 3.05
C VAL A 106 -6.90 3.61 1.61
N TYR A 107 -6.04 3.32 0.63
CA TYR A 107 -6.44 3.25 -0.77
C TYR A 107 -7.38 2.08 -1.07
N LEU A 108 -7.18 0.92 -0.41
CA LEU A 108 -8.10 -0.22 -0.51
C LEU A 108 -9.48 0.15 0.04
N PHE A 109 -9.56 0.78 1.21
CA PHE A 109 -10.82 1.25 1.78
C PHE A 109 -11.50 2.29 0.89
N LEU A 110 -10.73 3.15 0.24
CA LEU A 110 -11.27 4.13 -0.70
C LEU A 110 -11.89 3.45 -1.92
N ALA A 111 -11.26 2.41 -2.46
CA ALA A 111 -11.79 1.60 -3.56
C ALA A 111 -13.07 0.86 -3.15
N ILE A 112 -13.12 0.29 -1.93
CA ILE A 112 -14.31 -0.33 -1.36
C ILE A 112 -15.43 0.70 -1.22
N GLY A 113 -15.12 1.88 -0.66
CA GLY A 113 -16.08 2.99 -0.49
C GLY A 113 -16.70 3.47 -1.81
N LEU A 114 -15.89 3.53 -2.88
CA LEU A 114 -16.40 3.83 -4.23
C LEU A 114 -17.42 2.78 -4.67
N GLY A 115 -17.04 1.50 -4.65
CA GLY A 115 -17.93 0.41 -5.06
C GLY A 115 -19.25 0.43 -4.29
N LEU A 116 -19.18 0.61 -2.97
CA LEU A 116 -20.34 0.63 -2.08
C LEU A 116 -21.24 1.83 -2.34
N GLY A 117 -20.68 3.06 -2.43
CA GLY A 117 -21.46 4.28 -2.61
C GLY A 117 -22.18 4.35 -3.95
N PHE A 118 -21.51 3.92 -5.03
CA PHE A 118 -22.11 3.85 -6.36
C PHE A 118 -23.18 2.76 -6.48
N ALA A 119 -22.97 1.58 -5.89
CA ALA A 119 -23.97 0.51 -5.84
C ALA A 119 -25.18 0.90 -4.99
N ALA A 120 -24.98 1.68 -3.93
CA ALA A 120 -26.07 2.23 -3.13
C ALA A 120 -26.93 3.26 -3.89
N GLY A 121 -26.43 3.79 -5.01
CA GLY A 121 -27.10 4.80 -5.81
C GLY A 121 -26.81 6.24 -5.35
N GLN A 122 -25.86 6.41 -4.41
CA GLN A 122 -25.47 7.73 -3.89
C GLN A 122 -24.31 8.34 -4.71
N THR A 123 -24.49 8.41 -6.03
CA THR A 123 -23.44 8.74 -7.00
C THR A 123 -22.84 10.14 -6.74
N PHE A 124 -23.69 11.15 -6.52
CA PHE A 124 -23.25 12.52 -6.36
C PHE A 124 -22.43 12.71 -5.06
N ILE A 125 -22.95 12.22 -3.93
CA ILE A 125 -22.30 12.34 -2.62
C ILE A 125 -20.99 11.58 -2.61
N THR A 126 -20.98 10.35 -3.15
CA THR A 126 -19.78 9.51 -3.23
C THR A 126 -18.69 10.17 -4.06
N THR A 127 -19.04 10.71 -5.22
CA THR A 127 -18.09 11.43 -6.08
C THR A 127 -17.52 12.65 -5.38
N LEU A 128 -18.36 13.46 -4.73
CA LEU A 128 -17.94 14.67 -4.05
C LEU A 128 -16.99 14.35 -2.89
N ILE A 129 -17.36 13.40 -2.02
CA ILE A 129 -16.51 12.98 -0.88
C ILE A 129 -15.21 12.37 -1.38
N PHE A 130 -15.25 11.54 -2.41
CA PHE A 130 -14.07 10.96 -3.02
C PHE A 130 -13.07 12.02 -3.50
N LEU A 131 -13.55 13.04 -4.23
CA LEU A 131 -12.70 14.14 -4.69
C LEU A 131 -12.13 14.96 -3.54
N LEU A 132 -12.92 15.21 -2.48
CA LEU A 132 -12.44 15.88 -1.28
C LEU A 132 -11.32 15.09 -0.59
N ILE A 133 -11.47 13.77 -0.48
CA ILE A 133 -10.44 12.91 0.12
C ILE A 133 -9.15 12.94 -0.72
N LEU A 134 -9.25 12.82 -2.07
CA LEU A 134 -8.08 12.92 -2.92
C LEU A 134 -7.38 14.29 -2.81
N LEU A 135 -8.16 15.37 -2.72
CA LEU A 135 -7.64 16.71 -2.52
C LEU A 135 -6.95 16.83 -1.16
N PHE A 136 -7.53 16.27 -0.10
CA PHE A 136 -6.94 16.24 1.23
C PHE A 136 -5.61 15.46 1.24
N ILE A 137 -5.57 14.27 0.63
CA ILE A 137 -4.34 13.48 0.51
C ILE A 137 -3.28 14.26 -0.29
N ASN A 138 -3.69 14.97 -1.35
CA ASN A 138 -2.79 15.78 -2.14
C ASN A 138 -2.18 16.94 -1.33
N PHE A 139 -2.97 17.57 -0.46
CA PHE A 139 -2.51 18.66 0.39
C PHE A 139 -1.66 18.16 1.56
N SER A 140 -2.08 17.05 2.20
CA SER A 140 -1.38 16.44 3.33
C SER A 140 -0.01 15.86 2.93
N GLY A 141 0.12 15.36 1.70
CA GLY A 141 1.36 14.75 1.20
C GLY A 141 2.47 15.72 0.81
N LYS A 142 2.42 16.99 1.17
CA LYS A 142 3.51 17.98 0.97
C LYS A 142 4.63 17.90 2.02
N GLY A 143 4.55 17.00 2.99
CA GLY A 143 5.73 16.61 3.74
C GLY A 143 6.70 15.95 2.76
N LYS A 144 7.81 16.61 2.44
CA LYS A 144 8.95 16.03 1.76
C LYS A 144 9.43 14.82 2.56
N ILE A 145 8.81 13.67 2.36
CA ILE A 145 9.52 12.43 2.58
C ILE A 145 10.42 12.34 1.36
N SER A 146 11.69 12.59 1.61
CA SER A 146 12.83 12.43 0.72
C SER A 146 12.51 11.36 -0.33
N GLN A 147 12.74 11.72 -1.60
CA GLN A 147 12.84 10.77 -2.70
C GLN A 147 13.34 9.44 -2.14
N SER A 148 12.60 8.39 -2.43
CA SER A 148 12.88 7.01 -2.03
C SER A 148 14.36 6.72 -2.29
N ALA A 149 15.21 7.11 -1.36
CA ALA A 149 16.60 6.72 -1.38
C ALA A 149 16.54 5.20 -1.25
N ARG A 150 16.83 4.51 -2.34
CA ARG A 150 16.92 3.05 -2.33
C ARG A 150 18.00 2.69 -1.34
N PHE A 151 17.58 2.12 -0.23
CA PHE A 151 18.54 1.66 0.76
C PHE A 151 19.26 0.44 0.20
N HIS A 152 20.54 0.55 0.11
CA HIS A 152 21.40 -0.57 -0.28
C HIS A 152 22.09 -1.10 0.97
N ASN A 153 22.19 -2.40 1.03
CA ASN A 153 23.02 -3.06 2.02
C ASN A 153 24.45 -3.16 1.44
N ILE A 154 25.38 -2.56 2.16
CA ILE A 154 26.81 -2.60 1.84
C ILE A 154 27.42 -3.59 2.82
N VAL A 155 27.91 -4.70 2.34
CA VAL A 155 28.65 -5.68 3.13
C VAL A 155 30.11 -5.58 2.80
N ILE A 156 30.90 -5.35 3.81
CA ILE A 156 32.36 -5.27 3.75
C ILE A 156 32.91 -6.41 4.57
N SER A 157 33.73 -7.25 3.94
CA SER A 157 34.41 -8.35 4.60
C SER A 157 35.93 -8.30 4.32
N SER A 158 36.71 -8.72 5.31
CA SER A 158 38.15 -8.92 5.17
C SER A 158 38.56 -10.22 5.87
N ASN A 159 39.44 -10.97 5.24
CA ASN A 159 40.01 -12.18 5.79
C ASN A 159 41.20 -11.91 6.74
N ASN A 160 41.70 -10.67 6.76
CA ASN A 160 42.74 -10.25 7.70
C ASN A 160 42.10 -9.78 9.00
N GLY A 161 42.56 -10.33 10.13
CA GLY A 161 41.96 -10.17 11.45
C GLY A 161 41.91 -8.75 12.06
N ASP A 162 42.32 -7.70 11.35
CA ASP A 162 42.40 -6.32 11.84
C ASP A 162 41.61 -5.33 10.98
N LEU A 163 40.30 -5.59 10.82
CA LEU A 163 39.43 -4.61 10.12
C LEU A 163 39.24 -3.36 10.98
N LYS A 164 39.79 -2.24 10.54
CA LYS A 164 39.67 -0.93 11.20
C LYS A 164 38.30 -0.32 10.96
N PHE A 165 37.29 -0.81 11.66
CA PHE A 165 35.88 -0.42 11.47
C PHE A 165 35.66 1.10 11.49
N ASN A 166 36.35 1.84 12.36
CA ASN A 166 36.20 3.29 12.47
C ASN A 166 36.71 4.02 11.24
N GLU A 167 37.86 3.60 10.67
CA GLU A 167 38.41 4.20 9.46
C GLU A 167 37.50 3.95 8.24
N ILE A 168 36.90 2.75 8.18
CA ILE A 168 35.94 2.39 7.14
C ILE A 168 34.67 3.25 7.24
N ILE A 169 34.12 3.42 8.43
CA ILE A 169 32.95 4.28 8.67
C ILE A 169 33.24 5.72 8.26
N ASP A 170 34.43 6.25 8.61
CA ASP A 170 34.83 7.62 8.28
C ASP A 170 34.96 7.82 6.77
N VAL A 171 35.45 6.84 6.03
CA VAL A 171 35.56 6.92 4.57
C VAL A 171 34.17 6.88 3.92
N ILE A 172 33.29 5.98 4.38
CA ILE A 172 31.96 5.85 3.82
C ILE A 172 31.08 7.05 4.17
N SER A 173 31.21 7.61 5.38
CA SER A 173 30.43 8.76 5.81
C SER A 173 30.70 10.04 5.01
N LYS A 174 31.83 10.12 4.31
CA LYS A 174 32.15 11.24 3.41
C LYS A 174 31.47 11.14 2.04
N GLU A 175 31.13 9.91 1.61
CA GLU A 175 30.53 9.67 0.28
C GLU A 175 29.02 9.45 0.37
N VAL A 176 28.45 9.21 1.57
CA VAL A 176 27.02 8.89 1.75
C VAL A 176 26.42 9.78 2.84
N ILE A 177 25.21 10.30 2.59
CA ILE A 177 24.52 11.29 3.44
C ILE A 177 24.18 10.75 4.83
N SER A 178 23.84 9.47 4.94
CA SER A 178 23.55 8.81 6.22
C SER A 178 23.89 7.32 6.16
N ILE A 179 24.46 6.81 7.24
CA ILE A 179 24.85 5.40 7.37
C ILE A 179 24.16 4.84 8.60
N ARG A 180 23.55 3.65 8.42
CA ARG A 180 23.07 2.85 9.53
C ARG A 180 23.86 1.56 9.60
N VAL A 181 24.60 1.35 10.69
CA VAL A 181 25.27 0.08 10.96
C VAL A 181 24.20 -0.95 11.36
N ILE A 182 24.10 -2.05 10.60
CA ILE A 182 23.16 -3.14 10.88
C ILE A 182 23.83 -4.20 11.73
N ARG A 183 25.04 -4.60 11.35
CA ARG A 183 25.75 -5.70 11.97
C ARG A 183 27.26 -5.52 11.84
N VAL A 184 27.98 -5.87 12.88
CA VAL A 184 29.43 -5.96 12.89
C VAL A 184 29.79 -7.31 13.49
N ASP A 185 30.48 -8.12 12.73
CA ASP A 185 31.01 -9.41 13.19
C ASP A 185 32.52 -9.29 13.28
N ALA A 186 33.04 -9.43 14.51
CA ALA A 186 34.47 -9.46 14.81
C ALA A 186 34.84 -10.88 15.26
N GLY A 187 35.60 -11.60 14.43
CA GLY A 187 35.96 -12.98 14.67
C GLY A 187 37.05 -13.47 13.71
N ASN A 188 36.99 -14.72 13.31
CA ASN A 188 37.95 -15.31 12.35
C ASN A 188 37.83 -14.69 10.93
N SER A 189 36.67 -14.17 10.59
CA SER A 189 36.45 -13.32 9.42
C SER A 189 35.71 -12.08 9.88
N ASN A 190 36.32 -10.91 9.75
CA ASN A 190 35.71 -9.66 10.14
C ASN A 190 34.77 -9.18 9.04
N SER A 191 33.49 -8.91 9.38
CA SER A 191 32.54 -8.36 8.43
C SER A 191 31.70 -7.26 9.04
N MET A 192 31.32 -6.28 8.19
CA MET A 192 30.45 -5.19 8.57
C MET A 192 29.34 -5.05 7.53
N SER A 193 28.09 -5.01 8.01
CA SER A 193 26.92 -4.72 7.18
C SER A 193 26.38 -3.35 7.51
N LEU A 194 26.35 -2.49 6.50
CA LEU A 194 25.86 -1.13 6.57
C LEU A 194 24.66 -0.97 5.67
N GLN A 195 23.74 -0.11 6.05
CA GLN A 195 22.64 0.31 5.19
C GLN A 195 22.78 1.80 4.93
N ALA A 196 22.77 2.14 3.65
CA ALA A 196 22.90 3.53 3.23
C ALA A 196 22.00 3.85 2.04
N PRO A 197 21.43 5.06 1.98
CA PRO A 197 20.75 5.53 0.78
C PRO A 197 21.82 5.79 -0.29
N ILE A 198 21.75 5.06 -1.38
CA ILE A 198 22.64 5.24 -2.53
C ILE A 198 21.84 5.96 -3.62
N GLU A 199 22.39 7.07 -4.11
CA GLU A 199 21.88 7.77 -5.29
C GLU A 199 22.39 7.12 -6.57
N ASP A 200 21.71 7.34 -7.69
CA ASP A 200 22.06 6.72 -8.99
C ASP A 200 23.49 7.07 -9.49
N GLU A 201 24.13 8.10 -8.92
CA GLU A 201 25.51 8.52 -9.24
C GLU A 201 26.58 7.86 -8.37
N PHE A 202 26.21 6.95 -7.46
CA PHE A 202 27.15 6.30 -6.57
C PHE A 202 28.14 5.40 -7.33
N ASN A 203 29.42 5.77 -7.28
CA ASN A 203 30.48 5.04 -7.98
C ASN A 203 31.08 3.98 -7.06
N ILE A 204 30.63 2.71 -7.25
CA ILE A 204 31.11 1.54 -6.49
C ILE A 204 32.62 1.34 -6.66
N GLU A 205 33.17 1.60 -7.85
CA GLU A 205 34.61 1.44 -8.12
C GLU A 205 35.45 2.43 -7.31
N LYS A 206 34.99 3.70 -7.24
CA LYS A 206 35.65 4.73 -6.43
C LYS A 206 35.68 4.34 -4.95
N MET A 207 34.58 3.82 -4.46
CA MET A 207 34.46 3.36 -3.07
C MET A 207 35.38 2.18 -2.79
N LEU A 208 35.44 1.20 -3.71
CA LEU A 208 36.32 0.05 -3.58
C LEU A 208 37.81 0.49 -3.56
N ILE A 209 38.20 1.45 -4.39
CA ILE A 209 39.58 1.98 -4.41
C ILE A 209 39.91 2.66 -3.08
N LEU A 210 38.95 3.42 -2.49
CA LEU A 210 39.17 4.09 -1.21
C LEU A 210 39.30 3.07 -0.06
N LEU A 211 38.49 2.03 -0.04
CA LEU A 211 38.52 0.97 0.97
C LEU A 211 39.79 0.12 0.86
N ARG A 212 40.25 -0.19 -0.34
CA ARG A 212 41.51 -0.94 -0.57
C ARG A 212 42.79 -0.17 -0.15
N LYS A 213 42.71 1.13 0.06
CA LYS A 213 43.81 1.87 0.68
C LYS A 213 43.97 1.60 2.18
N ILE A 214 42.91 1.14 2.82
CA ILE A 214 42.91 0.79 4.25
C ILE A 214 43.36 -0.65 4.43
N ASP A 215 42.82 -1.57 3.60
CA ASP A 215 43.19 -2.99 3.58
C ASP A 215 43.01 -3.55 2.15
N ASN A 216 44.05 -4.18 1.62
CA ASN A 216 44.05 -4.74 0.25
C ASN A 216 43.12 -5.93 0.07
N ASP A 217 42.79 -6.64 1.16
CA ASP A 217 41.97 -7.87 1.15
C ASP A 217 40.48 -7.58 1.39
N ILE A 218 40.05 -6.30 1.28
CA ILE A 218 38.66 -5.91 1.41
C ILE A 218 37.84 -6.41 0.22
N GLU A 219 36.79 -7.14 0.52
CA GLU A 219 35.71 -7.51 -0.38
C GLU A 219 34.50 -6.62 -0.11
N LEU A 220 33.92 -6.04 -1.17
CA LEU A 220 32.75 -5.18 -1.11
C LEU A 220 31.61 -5.83 -1.86
N SER A 221 30.49 -6.04 -1.18
CA SER A 221 29.23 -6.48 -1.79
C SER A 221 28.16 -5.43 -1.55
N VAL A 222 27.55 -4.95 -2.63
CA VAL A 222 26.46 -3.98 -2.58
C VAL A 222 25.23 -4.60 -3.22
N TYR A 223 24.12 -4.67 -2.47
CA TYR A 223 22.86 -5.18 -2.99
C TYR A 223 21.69 -4.35 -2.48
N GLU A 224 20.67 -4.23 -3.32
CA GLU A 224 19.46 -3.48 -2.95
C GLU A 224 18.78 -4.15 -1.75
N SER A 225 18.49 -3.35 -0.72
CA SER A 225 17.76 -3.84 0.44
C SER A 225 16.30 -4.05 0.05
N ASN A 226 16.00 -5.19 -0.55
CA ASN A 226 14.61 -5.65 -0.64
C ASN A 226 14.16 -6.00 0.79
N SER A 227 13.42 -5.10 1.43
CA SER A 227 12.79 -5.36 2.73
C SER A 227 11.67 -6.41 2.58
N ASN A 228 12.07 -7.64 2.26
CA ASN A 228 11.20 -8.81 2.23
C ASN A 228 11.33 -9.57 3.56
N TRP A 229 10.99 -8.91 4.70
CA TRP A 229 10.82 -9.60 5.98
C TRP A 229 9.54 -9.13 6.65
#